data_f81747c1396085b51ec18f2b0304bc97
#
_entry.id   f81747c1396085b51ec18f2b0304bc97
#
_cell.length_a   1.000
_cell.length_b   1.000
_cell.length_c   1.000
_cell.angle_alpha   90.00
_cell.angle_beta   90.00
_cell.angle_gamma   90.00
#
_symmetry.space_group_name_H-M   'P 1'
#
loop_
_entity.id
_entity.type
_entity.pdbx_description
1 polymer ?
#
loop_
_entity_poly.entity_id
_entity_poly.type
_entity_poly.pdbx_seq_one_letter_code
_entity_poly.pdbx_strand_id
1 'polypeptide(L)'
;MENKHLEAFARVKSDLIRTARSVAERGYSYRGFKVGCAMFVWRPKGVGLTERYRVFKAANAKPLKENRKFCAEMTLGCYARSNGYERIIAIAIAGLPQADDGSGIESATLLPCEDCRPFLANLPEVSSDTIILSVHNHTGLVEQRTLKEVLVLHGDKLPW
;
A
#
# COMPACT_ATOMS: atom_id res chain seq x y z
N MET A 1 -4.92 -8.93 -14.03
CA MET A 1 -3.54 -8.34 -14.19
C MET A 1 -2.84 -9.02 -15.35
N GLU A 2 -2.07 -8.28 -16.17
CA GLU A 2 -1.32 -8.87 -17.31
C GLU A 2 -0.12 -9.69 -16.80
N ASN A 3 0.19 -10.82 -17.47
CA ASN A 3 1.29 -11.72 -17.07
C ASN A 3 2.64 -11.01 -16.90
N LYS A 4 2.96 -10.04 -17.79
CA LYS A 4 4.22 -9.26 -17.68
C LYS A 4 4.36 -8.51 -16.35
N HIS A 5 3.24 -8.04 -15.76
CA HIS A 5 3.23 -7.36 -14.48
C HIS A 5 3.42 -8.32 -13.32
N LEU A 6 2.84 -9.52 -13.41
CA LEU A 6 3.02 -10.57 -12.41
C LEU A 6 4.46 -11.08 -12.38
N GLU A 7 5.07 -11.28 -13.54
CA GLU A 7 6.49 -11.68 -13.63
C GLU A 7 7.42 -10.60 -13.07
N ALA A 8 7.16 -9.33 -13.41
CA ALA A 8 7.94 -8.22 -12.87
C ALA A 8 7.76 -8.09 -11.34
N PHE A 9 6.53 -8.26 -10.84
CA PHE A 9 6.24 -8.26 -9.41
C PHE A 9 6.95 -9.40 -8.68
N ALA A 10 6.95 -10.62 -9.23
CA ALA A 10 7.61 -11.77 -8.61
C ALA A 10 9.10 -11.51 -8.32
N ARG A 11 9.77 -10.78 -9.21
CA ARG A 11 11.20 -10.42 -9.07
C ARG A 11 11.46 -9.42 -7.95
N VAL A 12 10.50 -8.53 -7.65
CA VAL A 12 10.68 -7.43 -6.69
C VAL A 12 9.93 -7.65 -5.37
N LYS A 13 9.12 -8.70 -5.25
CA LYS A 13 8.26 -8.95 -4.09
C LYS A 13 9.01 -8.87 -2.75
N SER A 14 10.14 -9.56 -2.65
CA SER A 14 10.94 -9.55 -1.41
C SER A 14 11.51 -8.17 -1.09
N ASP A 15 11.97 -7.45 -2.11
CA ASP A 15 12.49 -6.10 -1.95
C ASP A 15 11.38 -5.10 -1.58
N LEU A 16 10.19 -5.28 -2.12
CA LEU A 16 9.02 -4.45 -1.79
C LEU A 16 8.66 -4.59 -0.30
N ILE A 17 8.60 -5.84 0.19
CA ILE A 17 8.34 -6.13 1.61
C ILE A 17 9.42 -5.53 2.50
N ARG A 18 10.70 -5.76 2.17
CA ARG A 18 11.83 -5.21 2.93
C ARG A 18 11.80 -3.67 2.96
N THR A 19 11.47 -3.05 1.84
CA THR A 19 11.38 -1.60 1.70
C THR A 19 10.26 -1.03 2.58
N ALA A 20 9.08 -1.64 2.58
CA ALA A 20 7.97 -1.22 3.43
C ALA A 20 8.33 -1.31 4.92
N ARG A 21 8.95 -2.42 5.35
CA ARG A 21 9.42 -2.61 6.74
C ARG A 21 10.46 -1.57 7.13
N SER A 22 11.47 -1.37 6.29
CA SER A 22 12.56 -0.40 6.58
C SER A 22 12.03 1.02 6.71
N VAL A 23 11.10 1.44 5.85
CA VAL A 23 10.57 2.81 5.91
C VAL A 23 9.59 3.01 7.07
N ALA A 24 8.95 1.95 7.59
CA ALA A 24 8.06 2.00 8.74
C ALA A 24 8.76 2.59 9.98
N GLU A 25 10.07 2.36 10.14
CA GLU A 25 10.84 2.93 11.25
C GLU A 25 10.83 4.46 11.28
N ARG A 26 10.62 5.11 10.14
CA ARG A 26 10.49 6.56 10.00
C ARG A 26 9.07 7.06 10.23
N GLY A 27 8.11 6.16 10.41
CA GLY A 27 6.72 6.50 10.68
C GLY A 27 6.58 7.29 11.97
N TYR A 28 5.70 8.28 11.94
CA TYR A 28 5.39 9.11 13.08
C TYR A 28 3.88 9.30 13.24
N SER A 29 3.39 9.07 14.44
CA SER A 29 2.04 9.49 14.82
C SER A 29 2.02 9.87 16.29
N TYR A 30 1.11 10.75 16.66
CA TYR A 30 0.92 11.15 18.07
C TYR A 30 0.56 9.97 19.00
N ARG A 31 0.09 8.84 18.44
CA ARG A 31 -0.18 7.58 19.15
C ARG A 31 0.99 6.60 19.14
N GLY A 32 2.16 6.99 18.63
CA GLY A 32 3.32 6.11 18.49
C GLY A 32 3.18 5.04 17.39
N PHE A 33 2.13 5.08 16.57
CA PHE A 33 1.86 4.10 15.53
C PHE A 33 2.69 4.37 14.26
N LYS A 34 3.51 3.41 13.88
CA LYS A 34 4.42 3.50 12.74
C LYS A 34 3.96 2.61 11.60
N VAL A 35 3.79 3.20 10.41
CA VAL A 35 3.42 2.50 9.18
C VAL A 35 4.38 2.87 8.09
N GLY A 36 4.86 1.85 7.37
CA GLY A 36 5.60 2.02 6.12
C GLY A 36 4.82 1.44 4.97
N CYS A 37 4.91 2.09 3.83
CA CYS A 37 4.33 1.61 2.59
C CYS A 37 5.38 1.60 1.47
N ALA A 38 5.34 0.59 0.62
CA ALA A 38 6.08 0.55 -0.62
C ALA A 38 5.12 0.19 -1.75
N MET A 39 5.17 0.93 -2.85
CA MET A 39 4.33 0.68 -4.03
C MET A 39 5.19 0.32 -5.23
N PHE A 40 4.83 -0.77 -5.90
CA PHE A 40 5.38 -1.18 -7.18
C PHE A 40 4.46 -0.70 -8.29
N VAL A 41 4.99 0.20 -9.12
CA VAL A 41 4.23 0.95 -10.11
C VAL A 41 4.79 0.74 -11.51
N TRP A 42 3.92 0.94 -12.52
CA TRP A 42 4.26 0.83 -13.94
C TRP A 42 3.73 2.02 -14.72
N ARG A 43 4.47 2.38 -15.78
CA ARG A 43 4.02 3.28 -16.83
C ARG A 43 4.44 2.76 -18.20
N PRO A 44 3.72 3.08 -19.28
CA PRO A 44 4.18 2.85 -20.64
C PRO A 44 5.45 3.69 -20.91
N LYS A 45 5.91 3.80 -22.09
CA LYS A 45 7.11 4.56 -22.43
C LYS A 45 7.04 6.02 -21.96
N GLY A 46 7.96 6.41 -21.08
CA GLY A 46 8.22 7.82 -20.79
C GLY A 46 9.31 8.38 -21.70
N VAL A 47 9.18 9.61 -22.15
CA VAL A 47 10.24 10.31 -22.87
C VAL A 47 11.43 10.44 -21.93
N GLY A 48 12.58 9.89 -22.31
CA GLY A 48 13.84 10.01 -21.56
C GLY A 48 14.03 9.11 -20.34
N LEU A 49 13.11 8.19 -20.05
CA LEU A 49 13.21 7.30 -18.88
C LEU A 49 13.27 5.82 -19.30
N THR A 50 14.35 5.17 -18.91
CA THR A 50 14.64 3.76 -19.22
C THR A 50 13.76 2.78 -18.40
N GLU A 51 13.23 3.21 -17.25
CA GLU A 51 12.55 2.33 -16.32
C GLU A 51 11.03 2.48 -16.39
N ARG A 52 10.37 1.42 -16.86
CA ARG A 52 8.91 1.31 -16.89
C ARG A 52 8.32 0.95 -15.53
N TYR A 53 9.13 0.31 -14.67
CA TYR A 53 8.74 -0.14 -13.34
C TYR A 53 9.57 0.58 -12.29
N ARG A 54 8.92 1.00 -11.21
CA ARG A 54 9.59 1.57 -10.04
C ARG A 54 8.97 1.14 -8.73
N VAL A 55 9.77 1.19 -7.68
CA VAL A 55 9.33 1.06 -6.30
C VAL A 55 9.43 2.42 -5.63
N PHE A 56 8.32 2.89 -5.07
CA PHE A 56 8.25 4.07 -4.21
C PHE A 56 8.04 3.65 -2.77
N LYS A 57 8.44 4.48 -1.83
CA LYS A 57 8.27 4.24 -0.40
C LYS A 57 7.89 5.52 0.34
N ALA A 58 7.04 5.37 1.34
CA ALA A 58 6.67 6.43 2.28
C ALA A 58 6.40 5.85 3.66
N ALA A 59 6.53 6.68 4.68
CA ALA A 59 6.07 6.41 6.03
C ALA A 59 4.84 7.29 6.33
N ASN A 60 4.04 6.87 7.30
CA ASN A 60 2.95 7.71 7.78
C ASN A 60 3.47 8.93 8.54
N ALA A 61 2.74 10.04 8.44
CA ALA A 61 2.98 11.25 9.21
C ALA A 61 1.65 11.76 9.80
N LYS A 62 1.45 11.55 11.09
CA LYS A 62 0.21 11.92 11.81
C LYS A 62 0.57 12.74 13.06
N PRO A 63 1.12 13.96 12.90
CA PRO A 63 1.65 14.74 14.02
C PRO A 63 0.57 15.34 14.93
N LEU A 64 -0.65 15.47 14.42
CA LEU A 64 -1.76 16.10 15.12
C LEU A 64 -2.85 15.08 15.47
N LYS A 65 -3.51 15.30 16.62
CA LYS A 65 -4.66 14.50 17.07
C LYS A 65 -5.87 14.71 16.14
N GLU A 66 -6.01 15.89 15.58
CA GLU A 66 -7.15 16.32 14.78
C GLU A 66 -6.92 16.02 13.28
N ASN A 67 -7.76 15.19 12.74
CA ASN A 67 -8.16 14.95 11.33
C ASN A 67 -7.19 15.09 10.14
N ARG A 68 -5.93 15.46 10.31
CA ARG A 68 -4.95 15.50 9.22
C ARG A 68 -4.07 14.25 9.26
N LYS A 69 -4.57 13.20 8.64
CA LYS A 69 -3.87 11.93 8.56
C LYS A 69 -3.14 11.84 7.22
N PHE A 70 -1.83 11.82 7.25
CA PHE A 70 -1.04 11.49 6.06
C PHE A 70 -0.66 10.01 6.15
N CYS A 71 -1.53 9.15 5.62
CA CYS A 71 -1.23 7.73 5.50
C CYS A 71 -0.16 7.50 4.43
N ALA A 72 0.70 6.53 4.66
CA ALA A 72 1.78 6.21 3.73
C ALA A 72 1.25 5.80 2.35
N GLU A 73 0.13 5.07 2.31
CA GLU A 73 -0.55 4.63 1.09
C GLU A 73 -1.09 5.81 0.27
N MET A 74 -1.77 6.77 0.93
CA MET A 74 -2.30 7.97 0.26
C MET A 74 -1.18 8.81 -0.32
N THR A 75 -0.10 9.00 0.44
CA THR A 75 1.10 9.74 -0.01
C THR A 75 1.66 9.15 -1.29
N LEU A 76 1.81 7.82 -1.34
CA LEU A 76 2.38 7.15 -2.51
C LEU A 76 1.40 7.10 -3.69
N GLY A 77 0.10 6.94 -3.45
CA GLY A 77 -0.91 6.99 -4.50
C GLY A 77 -0.91 8.35 -5.20
N CYS A 78 -0.91 9.44 -4.43
CA CYS A 78 -0.79 10.79 -4.97
C CYS A 78 0.53 11.00 -5.73
N TYR A 79 1.63 10.46 -5.19
CA TYR A 79 2.95 10.57 -5.83
C TYR A 79 3.01 9.81 -7.16
N ALA A 80 2.49 8.58 -7.21
CA ALA A 80 2.44 7.77 -8.43
C ALA A 80 1.66 8.50 -9.53
N ARG A 81 0.47 9.01 -9.20
CA ARG A 81 -0.36 9.79 -10.12
C ARG A 81 0.35 11.05 -10.62
N SER A 82 0.93 11.84 -9.72
CA SER A 82 1.63 13.09 -10.06
C SER A 82 2.86 12.88 -10.95
N ASN A 83 3.43 11.67 -10.95
CA ASN A 83 4.59 11.31 -11.77
C ASN A 83 4.21 10.50 -13.02
N GLY A 84 2.94 10.46 -13.41
CA GLY A 84 2.46 9.86 -14.65
C GLY A 84 2.58 8.34 -14.70
N TYR A 85 2.49 7.66 -13.55
CA TYR A 85 2.34 6.22 -13.51
C TYR A 85 0.88 5.86 -13.78
N GLU A 86 0.66 4.87 -14.61
CA GLU A 86 -0.67 4.48 -15.08
C GLU A 86 -1.20 3.25 -14.36
N ARG A 87 -0.32 2.54 -13.62
CA ARG A 87 -0.73 1.37 -12.86
C ARG A 87 0.05 1.19 -11.57
N ILE A 88 -0.67 0.94 -10.50
CA ILE A 88 -0.14 0.43 -9.22
C ILE A 88 -0.38 -1.08 -9.23
N ILE A 89 0.71 -1.85 -9.32
CA ILE A 89 0.68 -3.31 -9.45
C ILE A 89 0.56 -3.96 -8.09
N ALA A 90 1.37 -3.49 -7.13
CA ALA A 90 1.40 -4.04 -5.78
C ALA A 90 1.70 -2.95 -4.74
N ILE A 91 1.14 -3.13 -3.55
CA ILE A 91 1.29 -2.27 -2.38
C ILE A 91 1.69 -3.15 -1.21
N ALA A 92 2.86 -2.93 -0.63
CA ALA A 92 3.27 -3.53 0.62
C ALA A 92 3.07 -2.52 1.76
N ILE A 93 2.39 -2.94 2.81
CA ILE A 93 2.07 -2.12 3.99
C ILE A 93 2.65 -2.84 5.20
N ALA A 94 3.55 -2.19 5.92
CA ALA A 94 4.23 -2.75 7.08
C ALA A 94 3.93 -1.93 8.33
N GLY A 95 3.58 -2.64 9.39
CA GLY A 95 3.27 -2.06 10.70
C GLY A 95 2.85 -3.14 11.69
N LEU A 96 2.34 -2.71 12.83
CA LEU A 96 1.69 -3.61 13.76
C LEU A 96 0.19 -3.65 13.47
N PRO A 97 -0.45 -4.82 13.54
CA PRO A 97 -1.90 -4.90 13.44
C PRO A 97 -2.54 -4.04 14.52
N GLN A 98 -3.61 -3.37 14.19
CA GLN A 98 -4.38 -2.61 15.18
C GLN A 98 -5.31 -3.59 15.88
N ALA A 99 -5.20 -3.68 17.19
CA ALA A 99 -6.03 -4.57 17.99
C ALA A 99 -7.52 -4.19 17.99
N ASP A 100 -7.82 -2.94 17.63
CA ASP A 100 -9.19 -2.44 17.58
C ASP A 100 -9.28 -1.27 16.60
N ASP A 101 -9.48 -1.59 15.33
CA ASP A 101 -9.79 -0.58 14.29
C ASP A 101 -11.30 -0.37 14.13
N GLY A 102 -12.11 -0.97 15.01
CA GLY A 102 -13.56 -0.92 14.96
C GLY A 102 -14.20 -1.79 13.88
N SER A 103 -13.41 -2.48 13.06
CA SER A 103 -13.92 -3.32 11.96
C SER A 103 -14.41 -4.70 12.44
N GLY A 104 -14.02 -5.13 13.63
CA GLY A 104 -14.26 -6.48 14.13
C GLY A 104 -13.49 -7.57 13.39
N ILE A 105 -12.51 -7.18 12.55
CA ILE A 105 -11.70 -8.11 11.77
C ILE A 105 -10.39 -8.36 12.50
N GLU A 106 -10.19 -9.59 12.96
CA GLU A 106 -8.89 -10.02 13.45
C GLU A 106 -7.95 -10.28 12.25
N SER A 107 -6.87 -9.52 12.17
CA SER A 107 -5.80 -9.76 11.20
C SER A 107 -4.46 -9.89 11.92
N ALA A 108 -3.69 -10.90 11.53
CA ALA A 108 -2.32 -11.08 12.01
C ALA A 108 -1.33 -10.06 11.44
N THR A 109 -1.76 -9.29 10.45
CA THR A 109 -0.96 -8.27 9.75
C THR A 109 -1.72 -6.96 9.63
N LEU A 110 -1.01 -5.86 9.33
CA LEU A 110 -1.63 -4.56 9.15
C LEU A 110 -2.33 -4.46 7.80
N LEU A 111 -3.64 -4.28 7.80
CA LEU A 111 -4.44 -3.99 6.61
C LEU A 111 -4.52 -2.46 6.35
N PRO A 112 -4.84 -2.04 5.11
CA PRO A 112 -5.14 -0.63 4.82
C PRO A 112 -6.28 -0.13 5.70
N CYS A 113 -6.11 1.06 6.28
CA CYS A 113 -7.11 1.64 7.17
C CYS A 113 -8.41 2.05 6.44
N GLU A 114 -9.44 2.37 7.20
CA GLU A 114 -10.76 2.79 6.70
C GLU A 114 -10.72 3.93 5.68
N ASP A 115 -9.79 4.89 5.84
CA ASP A 115 -9.62 6.01 4.91
C ASP A 115 -8.84 5.59 3.65
N CYS A 116 -7.84 4.69 3.81
CA CYS A 116 -6.98 4.26 2.69
C CYS A 116 -7.71 3.33 1.72
N ARG A 117 -8.62 2.50 2.19
CA ARG A 117 -9.34 1.54 1.35
C ARG A 117 -10.16 2.24 0.25
N PRO A 118 -11.11 3.17 0.58
CA PRO A 118 -11.86 3.88 -0.44
C PRO A 118 -10.97 4.79 -1.31
N PHE A 119 -9.93 5.39 -0.74
CA PHE A 119 -8.98 6.18 -1.51
C PHE A 119 -8.31 5.33 -2.60
N LEU A 120 -7.75 4.17 -2.23
CA LEU A 120 -7.09 3.27 -3.18
C LEU A 120 -8.07 2.72 -4.22
N ALA A 121 -9.28 2.34 -3.79
CA ALA A 121 -10.29 1.79 -4.67
C ALA A 121 -10.77 2.76 -5.76
N ASN A 122 -10.69 4.06 -5.51
CA ASN A 122 -11.11 5.12 -6.44
C ASN A 122 -9.94 5.76 -7.22
N LEU A 123 -8.69 5.32 -7.02
CA LEU A 123 -7.57 5.76 -7.84
C LEU A 123 -7.61 5.09 -9.22
N PRO A 124 -7.53 5.85 -10.33
CA PRO A 124 -7.53 5.26 -11.69
C PRO A 124 -6.38 4.28 -11.95
N GLU A 125 -5.25 4.47 -11.25
CA GLU A 125 -4.05 3.64 -11.34
C GLU A 125 -4.18 2.30 -10.62
N VAL A 126 -5.24 2.12 -9.83
CA VAL A 126 -5.51 0.92 -9.03
C VAL A 126 -6.64 0.12 -9.66
N SER A 127 -6.61 -1.19 -9.50
CA SER A 127 -7.64 -2.11 -9.99
C SER A 127 -7.99 -3.15 -8.92
N SER A 128 -9.07 -3.88 -9.16
CA SER A 128 -9.53 -4.95 -8.27
C SER A 128 -8.45 -6.00 -7.98
N ASP A 129 -7.57 -6.25 -8.94
CA ASP A 129 -6.48 -7.23 -8.88
C ASP A 129 -5.13 -6.64 -8.43
N THR A 130 -5.08 -5.36 -8.02
CA THR A 130 -3.90 -4.78 -7.36
C THR A 130 -3.55 -5.60 -6.12
N ILE A 131 -2.29 -6.03 -6.03
CA ILE A 131 -1.81 -6.90 -4.95
C ILE A 131 -1.56 -6.08 -3.70
N ILE A 132 -2.12 -6.51 -2.59
CA ILE A 132 -1.86 -5.98 -1.24
C ILE A 132 -1.03 -6.99 -0.46
N LEU A 133 0.15 -6.57 -0.03
CA LEU A 133 1.02 -7.30 0.88
C LEU A 133 0.93 -6.65 2.25
N SER A 134 0.24 -7.29 3.17
CA SER A 134 0.15 -6.86 4.56
C SER A 134 1.26 -7.51 5.36
N VAL A 135 2.09 -6.71 6.02
CA VAL A 135 3.33 -7.17 6.65
C VAL A 135 3.35 -6.81 8.13
N HIS A 136 3.50 -7.81 8.98
CA HIS A 136 3.72 -7.59 10.41
C HIS A 136 5.18 -7.17 10.64
N ASN A 137 5.40 -5.94 11.13
CA ASN A 137 6.73 -5.33 11.14
C ASN A 137 7.76 -6.07 12.00
N HIS A 138 7.35 -6.66 13.14
CA HIS A 138 8.24 -7.38 14.05
C HIS A 138 8.48 -8.83 13.61
N THR A 139 7.43 -9.59 13.36
CA THR A 139 7.55 -11.03 13.03
C THR A 139 7.94 -11.28 11.59
N GLY A 140 7.69 -10.33 10.69
CA GLY A 140 7.89 -10.50 9.26
C GLY A 140 6.80 -11.35 8.58
N LEU A 141 5.74 -11.73 9.30
CA LEU A 141 4.59 -12.41 8.70
C LEU A 141 4.03 -11.58 7.56
N VAL A 142 3.73 -12.21 6.44
CA VAL A 142 3.17 -11.57 5.25
C VAL A 142 1.90 -12.28 4.82
N GLU A 143 0.86 -11.52 4.64
CA GLU A 143 -0.38 -11.96 3.99
C GLU A 143 -0.50 -11.26 2.64
N GLN A 144 -0.89 -12.00 1.62
CA GLN A 144 -1.12 -11.47 0.28
C GLN A 144 -2.59 -11.62 -0.08
N ARG A 145 -3.20 -10.50 -0.49
CA ARG A 145 -4.57 -10.42 -1.00
C ARG A 145 -4.59 -9.51 -2.23
N THR A 146 -5.67 -9.57 -2.98
CA THR A 146 -6.01 -8.51 -3.93
C THR A 146 -6.72 -7.37 -3.20
N LEU A 147 -6.74 -6.18 -3.78
CA LEU A 147 -7.51 -5.08 -3.20
C LEU A 147 -9.01 -5.44 -3.09
N LYS A 148 -9.56 -6.14 -4.10
CA LYS A 148 -10.93 -6.63 -4.04
C LYS A 148 -11.18 -7.50 -2.79
N GLU A 149 -10.29 -8.45 -2.50
CA GLU A 149 -10.43 -9.30 -1.31
C GLU A 149 -10.36 -8.50 -0.01
N VAL A 150 -9.50 -7.47 0.05
CA VAL A 150 -9.43 -6.57 1.21
C VAL A 150 -10.74 -5.79 1.38
N LEU A 151 -11.30 -5.23 0.30
CA LEU A 151 -12.56 -4.49 0.37
C LEU A 151 -13.73 -5.38 0.78
N VAL A 152 -13.84 -6.58 0.20
CA VAL A 152 -14.88 -7.55 0.55
C VAL A 152 -14.79 -7.94 2.02
N LEU A 153 -13.57 -8.19 2.52
CA LEU A 153 -13.33 -8.52 3.93
C LEU A 153 -13.88 -7.46 4.90
N HIS A 154 -13.84 -6.17 4.50
CA HIS A 154 -14.31 -5.05 5.30
C HIS A 154 -15.75 -4.61 4.97
N GLY A 155 -16.44 -5.28 4.05
CA GLY A 155 -17.78 -4.88 3.61
C GLY A 155 -17.81 -3.55 2.83
N ASP A 156 -16.68 -3.11 2.31
CA ASP A 156 -16.58 -1.87 1.53
C ASP A 156 -17.24 -2.03 0.15
N LYS A 157 -17.76 -0.93 -0.41
CA LYS A 157 -18.30 -0.91 -1.76
C LYS A 157 -17.20 -1.11 -2.79
N LEU A 158 -17.48 -1.96 -3.79
CA LEU A 158 -16.60 -2.16 -4.93
C LEU A 158 -16.94 -1.11 -6.02
N PRO A 159 -15.99 -0.25 -6.42
CA PRO A 159 -16.25 0.76 -7.44
C PRO A 159 -16.18 0.21 -8.87
N TRP A 160 -15.82 -1.07 -9.05
CA TRP A 160 -15.73 -1.77 -10.34
C TRP A 160 -16.88 -2.72 -10.56
#